data_2ee4c5223cf2f9f42facde8a908f4291
#
_entry.id   2ee4c5223cf2f9f42facde8a908f4291
#
_cell.length_a   1.000
_cell.length_b   1.000
_cell.length_c   1.000
_cell.angle_alpha   90.00
_cell.angle_beta   90.00
_cell.angle_gamma   90.00
#
_symmetry.space_group_name_H-M   'P 1'
#
loop_
_entity.id
_entity.type
_entity.pdbx_description
1 polymer ?
#
loop_
_entity_poly.entity_id
_entity_poly.type
_entity_poly.pdbx_seq_one_letter_code
_entity_poly.pdbx_strand_id
1 'polypeptide(L)'
;MSETVYDIPVTRIDGQSTTLGAFRGKVLLIVNVASKCGLTPQYEGLQAVYREKTSNGLEVLGFPANNFMNQEPGTEAEIVEFCSTNYKVDFPLFSKISVAGNDKHPLYNVLTQAQPKGVGEGPMRERLSGYGIKPNPPGEVVWNFEKFLVSRDGRVVERFAPDVVANDPRLLAAIDRELAAH
;
A
#
# COMPACT_ATOMS: atom_id res chain seq x y z
N MET A 1 6.58 15.07 -18.30
CA MET A 1 6.16 15.36 -16.90
C MET A 1 5.69 14.08 -16.24
N SER A 2 6.09 13.88 -15.02
CA SER A 2 5.60 12.73 -14.25
C SER A 2 4.14 12.97 -13.86
N GLU A 3 3.34 11.91 -14.00
CA GLU A 3 1.96 11.94 -13.55
C GLU A 3 1.89 11.94 -12.03
N THR A 4 0.97 12.72 -11.47
CA THR A 4 0.74 12.71 -10.01
C THR A 4 -0.48 11.84 -9.70
N VAL A 5 -0.60 11.43 -8.43
CA VAL A 5 -1.72 10.60 -7.99
C VAL A 5 -2.92 11.43 -7.54
N TYR A 6 -2.81 12.75 -7.48
CA TYR A 6 -3.78 13.60 -6.80
C TYR A 6 -5.18 13.64 -7.44
N ASP A 7 -5.28 13.48 -8.73
CA ASP A 7 -6.58 13.57 -9.42
C ASP A 7 -7.31 12.24 -9.51
N ILE A 8 -6.75 11.18 -8.96
CA ILE A 8 -7.33 9.84 -9.06
C ILE A 8 -8.47 9.69 -8.07
N PRO A 9 -9.71 9.37 -8.55
CA PRO A 9 -10.83 9.13 -7.65
C PRO A 9 -10.63 7.84 -6.85
N VAL A 10 -10.93 7.91 -5.58
CA VAL A 10 -10.90 6.74 -4.68
C VAL A 10 -12.13 6.79 -3.78
N THR A 11 -12.48 5.66 -3.19
CA THR A 11 -13.61 5.55 -2.27
C THR A 11 -13.09 5.14 -0.90
N ARG A 12 -13.40 5.92 0.12
CA ARG A 12 -13.05 5.57 1.50
C ARG A 12 -13.83 4.34 1.93
N ILE A 13 -13.32 3.68 2.98
CA ILE A 13 -13.94 2.43 3.43
C ILE A 13 -15.37 2.63 3.94
N ASP A 14 -15.74 3.85 4.32
CA ASP A 14 -17.10 4.22 4.72
C ASP A 14 -18.01 4.54 3.54
N GLY A 15 -17.52 4.44 2.31
CA GLY A 15 -18.27 4.69 1.09
C GLY A 15 -18.17 6.11 0.54
N GLN A 16 -17.48 7.01 1.22
CA GLN A 16 -17.34 8.38 0.75
C GLN A 16 -16.38 8.47 -0.43
N SER A 17 -16.80 9.16 -1.49
CA SER A 17 -15.96 9.41 -2.67
C SER A 17 -15.02 10.59 -2.39
N THR A 18 -13.77 10.44 -2.81
CA THR A 18 -12.76 11.49 -2.70
C THR A 18 -11.70 11.31 -3.78
N THR A 19 -10.63 12.10 -3.72
CA THR A 19 -9.43 11.88 -4.54
C THR A 19 -8.23 11.86 -3.60
N LEU A 20 -7.08 11.38 -4.09
CA LEU A 20 -5.85 11.44 -3.30
C LEU A 20 -5.36 12.88 -3.12
N GLY A 21 -5.92 13.85 -3.85
CA GLY A 21 -5.67 15.27 -3.61
C GLY A 21 -6.03 15.74 -2.20
N ALA A 22 -6.89 15.00 -1.50
CA ALA A 22 -7.17 15.28 -0.09
C ALA A 22 -5.92 15.19 0.80
N PHE A 23 -4.88 14.49 0.34
CA PHE A 23 -3.62 14.32 1.07
C PHE A 23 -2.47 15.15 0.47
N ARG A 24 -2.80 16.13 -0.36
CA ARG A 24 -1.80 16.96 -1.03
C ARG A 24 -0.82 17.57 -0.03
N GLY A 25 0.47 17.52 -0.36
CA GLY A 25 1.53 18.05 0.50
C GLY A 25 2.07 17.06 1.53
N LYS A 26 1.47 15.88 1.62
CA LYS A 26 1.94 14.82 2.53
C LYS A 26 2.71 13.75 1.79
N VAL A 27 3.57 13.03 2.52
CA VAL A 27 4.21 11.82 2.00
C VAL A 27 3.23 10.67 2.19
N LEU A 28 3.00 9.89 1.14
CA LEU A 28 2.02 8.80 1.20
C LEU A 28 2.72 7.46 1.08
N LEU A 29 2.40 6.54 1.98
CA LEU A 29 2.77 5.14 1.85
C LEU A 29 1.50 4.38 1.51
N ILE A 30 1.38 3.94 0.26
CA ILE A 30 0.20 3.26 -0.26
C ILE A 30 0.44 1.76 -0.20
N VAL A 31 -0.45 1.04 0.48
CA VAL A 31 -0.28 -0.39 0.77
C VAL A 31 -1.56 -1.13 0.40
N ASN A 32 -1.46 -2.21 -0.36
CA ASN A 32 -2.59 -3.11 -0.56
C ASN A 32 -2.60 -4.12 0.59
N VAL A 33 -3.74 -4.21 1.27
CA VAL A 33 -3.82 -4.94 2.54
C VAL A 33 -4.82 -6.09 2.47
N ALA A 34 -4.66 -7.05 3.39
CA ALA A 34 -5.55 -8.19 3.48
C ALA A 34 -5.61 -8.70 4.93
N SER A 35 -6.76 -9.30 5.30
CA SER A 35 -7.02 -9.74 6.67
C SER A 35 -6.61 -11.19 6.93
N LYS A 36 -6.40 -11.99 5.88
CA LYS A 36 -6.13 -13.44 6.00
C LYS A 36 -4.84 -13.87 5.31
N CYS A 37 -3.87 -12.99 5.28
CA CYS A 37 -2.55 -13.23 4.67
C CYS A 37 -1.52 -13.58 5.75
N GLY A 38 -0.51 -14.37 5.40
CA GLY A 38 0.62 -14.59 6.29
C GLY A 38 1.36 -13.32 6.66
N LEU A 39 1.24 -12.27 5.84
CA LEU A 39 1.84 -10.95 6.09
C LEU A 39 0.93 -9.98 6.84
N THR A 40 -0.30 -10.39 7.16
CA THR A 40 -1.27 -9.53 7.86
C THR A 40 -0.73 -8.92 9.16
N PRO A 41 0.16 -9.60 9.94
CA PRO A 41 0.76 -8.96 11.12
C PRO A 41 1.54 -7.67 10.81
N GLN A 42 1.87 -7.38 9.56
CA GLN A 42 2.49 -6.10 9.18
C GLN A 42 1.62 -4.89 9.50
N TYR A 43 0.32 -5.06 9.72
CA TYR A 43 -0.53 -3.97 10.20
C TYR A 43 0.05 -3.31 11.45
N GLU A 44 0.62 -4.11 12.37
CA GLU A 44 1.20 -3.58 13.60
C GLU A 44 2.33 -2.59 13.31
N GLY A 45 3.27 -2.97 12.45
CA GLY A 45 4.39 -2.11 12.08
C GLY A 45 3.95 -0.88 11.28
N LEU A 46 2.99 -1.05 10.37
CA LEU A 46 2.45 0.06 9.61
C LEU A 46 1.78 1.09 10.54
N GLN A 47 1.00 0.62 11.50
CA GLN A 47 0.35 1.49 12.47
C GLN A 47 1.38 2.21 13.35
N ALA A 48 2.45 1.52 13.77
CA ALA A 48 3.51 2.12 14.57
C ALA A 48 4.23 3.24 13.82
N VAL A 49 4.58 3.01 12.55
CA VAL A 49 5.24 4.02 11.71
C VAL A 49 4.30 5.20 11.47
N TYR A 50 3.02 4.93 11.21
CA TYR A 50 2.02 5.98 11.05
C TYR A 50 1.93 6.86 12.29
N ARG A 51 1.79 6.25 13.46
CA ARG A 51 1.67 6.99 14.72
C ARG A 51 2.91 7.85 14.99
N GLU A 52 4.09 7.30 14.69
CA GLU A 52 5.35 7.99 14.93
C GLU A 52 5.56 9.19 13.98
N LYS A 53 5.16 9.06 12.72
CA LYS A 53 5.56 10.00 11.67
C LYS A 53 4.42 10.84 11.10
N THR A 54 3.16 10.60 11.51
CA THR A 54 2.04 11.33 10.94
C THR A 54 2.10 12.83 11.25
N SER A 55 2.61 13.21 12.41
CA SER A 55 2.78 14.63 12.77
C SER A 55 3.83 15.34 11.88
N ASN A 56 4.73 14.58 11.27
CA ASN A 56 5.74 15.10 10.35
C ASN A 56 5.25 15.12 8.89
N GLY A 57 4.04 14.65 8.63
CA GLY A 57 3.44 14.68 7.30
C GLY A 57 3.31 13.35 6.60
N LEU A 58 3.50 12.23 7.27
CA LEU A 58 3.27 10.91 6.68
C LEU A 58 1.81 10.52 6.78
N GLU A 59 1.25 10.03 5.67
CA GLU A 59 -0.01 9.27 5.67
C GLU A 59 0.25 7.86 5.18
N VAL A 60 -0.39 6.89 5.81
CA VAL A 60 -0.41 5.50 5.35
C VAL A 60 -1.81 5.24 4.82
N LEU A 61 -1.92 4.81 3.57
CA LEU A 61 -3.20 4.59 2.91
C LEU A 61 -3.37 3.10 2.62
N GLY A 62 -4.33 2.47 3.30
CA GLY A 62 -4.58 1.04 3.17
C GLY A 62 -5.70 0.75 2.18
N PHE A 63 -5.40 0.00 1.13
CA PHE A 63 -6.37 -0.41 0.11
C PHE A 63 -6.57 -1.92 0.18
N PRO A 64 -7.68 -2.40 0.77
CA PRO A 64 -7.94 -3.83 0.80
C PRO A 64 -8.11 -4.39 -0.61
N ALA A 65 -7.54 -5.57 -0.84
CA ALA A 65 -7.62 -6.23 -2.15
C ALA A 65 -7.74 -7.74 -1.98
N ASN A 66 -8.58 -8.36 -2.80
CA ASN A 66 -8.84 -9.81 -2.73
C ASN A 66 -8.17 -10.57 -3.87
N ASN A 67 -7.19 -9.96 -4.56
CA ASN A 67 -6.54 -10.52 -5.75
C ASN A 67 -5.69 -11.74 -5.46
N PHE A 68 -5.15 -11.88 -4.24
CA PHE A 68 -4.15 -12.88 -3.93
C PHE A 68 -4.75 -13.98 -3.06
N MET A 69 -5.16 -15.06 -3.70
CA MET A 69 -5.75 -16.24 -3.07
C MET A 69 -6.96 -15.93 -2.17
N ASN A 70 -7.74 -14.90 -2.54
CA ASN A 70 -8.93 -14.50 -1.81
C ASN A 70 -8.69 -14.27 -0.32
N GLN A 71 -7.56 -13.63 0.02
CA GLN A 71 -7.17 -13.39 1.42
C GLN A 71 -7.83 -12.15 2.03
N GLU A 72 -8.71 -11.46 1.28
CA GLU A 72 -9.53 -10.36 1.79
C GLU A 72 -11.00 -10.55 1.37
N PRO A 73 -11.66 -11.64 1.82
CA PRO A 73 -13.03 -11.95 1.37
C PRO A 73 -14.11 -11.15 2.09
N GLY A 74 -13.79 -10.46 3.18
CA GLY A 74 -14.76 -9.76 4.01
C GLY A 74 -15.33 -8.51 3.36
N THR A 75 -16.43 -8.02 3.93
CA THR A 75 -17.00 -6.72 3.57
C THR A 75 -16.17 -5.58 4.16
N GLU A 76 -16.42 -4.36 3.70
CA GLU A 76 -15.75 -3.18 4.26
C GLU A 76 -15.96 -3.06 5.77
N ALA A 77 -17.18 -3.32 6.25
CA ALA A 77 -17.48 -3.28 7.68
C ALA A 77 -16.68 -4.32 8.47
N GLU A 78 -16.55 -5.53 7.91
CA GLU A 78 -15.76 -6.60 8.53
C GLU A 78 -14.26 -6.26 8.54
N ILE A 79 -13.77 -5.61 7.51
CA ILE A 79 -12.37 -5.17 7.43
C ILE A 79 -12.09 -4.11 8.50
N VAL A 80 -12.98 -3.12 8.65
CA VAL A 80 -12.83 -2.09 9.69
C VAL A 80 -12.79 -2.73 11.07
N GLU A 81 -13.71 -3.64 11.34
CA GLU A 81 -13.77 -4.33 12.64
C GLU A 81 -12.49 -5.14 12.88
N PHE A 82 -12.03 -5.89 11.89
CA PHE A 82 -10.80 -6.67 12.00
C PHE A 82 -9.59 -5.79 12.32
N CYS A 83 -9.42 -4.70 11.57
CA CYS A 83 -8.27 -3.80 11.74
C CYS A 83 -8.32 -3.10 13.09
N SER A 84 -9.50 -2.65 13.52
CA SER A 84 -9.67 -1.98 14.80
C SER A 84 -9.43 -2.93 15.98
N THR A 85 -10.04 -4.13 15.93
CA THR A 85 -9.99 -5.09 17.03
C THR A 85 -8.60 -5.70 17.20
N ASN A 86 -7.93 -6.07 16.09
CA ASN A 86 -6.69 -6.84 16.16
C ASN A 86 -5.44 -5.97 16.14
N TYR A 87 -5.48 -4.79 15.49
CA TYR A 87 -4.27 -3.97 15.28
C TYR A 87 -4.45 -2.50 15.63
N LYS A 88 -5.65 -2.09 16.03
CA LYS A 88 -5.96 -0.70 16.40
C LYS A 88 -5.53 0.29 15.31
N VAL A 89 -5.82 -0.04 14.06
CA VAL A 89 -5.42 0.76 12.90
C VAL A 89 -6.13 2.11 12.92
N ASP A 90 -5.36 3.19 12.85
CA ASP A 90 -5.86 4.58 12.79
C ASP A 90 -5.60 5.24 11.44
N PHE A 91 -4.71 4.67 10.61
CA PHE A 91 -4.45 5.26 9.31
C PHE A 91 -5.65 5.05 8.37
N PRO A 92 -5.81 5.93 7.36
CA PRO A 92 -6.95 5.85 6.45
C PRO A 92 -7.04 4.52 5.72
N LEU A 93 -8.24 3.94 5.73
CA LEU A 93 -8.56 2.74 4.95
C LEU A 93 -9.54 3.12 3.86
N PHE A 94 -9.48 2.39 2.75
CA PHE A 94 -10.31 2.61 1.57
C PHE A 94 -11.14 1.37 1.27
N SER A 95 -12.14 1.53 0.40
CA SER A 95 -12.96 0.40 -0.04
C SER A 95 -12.12 -0.58 -0.85
N LYS A 96 -12.51 -1.84 -0.82
CA LYS A 96 -11.80 -2.91 -1.53
C LYS A 96 -11.70 -2.60 -3.02
N ILE A 97 -10.51 -2.78 -3.59
CA ILE A 97 -10.25 -2.59 -5.02
C ILE A 97 -9.49 -3.78 -5.59
N SER A 98 -9.39 -3.83 -6.92
CA SER A 98 -8.46 -4.73 -7.58
C SER A 98 -7.13 -4.00 -7.79
N VAL A 99 -6.01 -4.67 -7.49
CA VAL A 99 -4.67 -4.10 -7.64
C VAL A 99 -3.85 -4.76 -8.74
N ALA A 100 -4.40 -5.79 -9.39
CA ALA A 100 -3.71 -6.54 -10.44
C ALA A 100 -4.74 -7.10 -11.43
N GLY A 101 -4.29 -7.38 -12.64
CA GLY A 101 -5.13 -7.95 -13.69
C GLY A 101 -5.87 -6.90 -14.51
N ASN A 102 -6.84 -7.36 -15.30
CA ASN A 102 -7.54 -6.52 -16.27
C ASN A 102 -8.45 -5.46 -15.63
N ASP A 103 -8.93 -5.73 -14.42
CA ASP A 103 -9.83 -4.83 -13.67
C ASP A 103 -9.08 -3.97 -12.66
N LYS A 104 -7.77 -3.87 -12.79
CA LYS A 104 -6.90 -3.11 -11.89
C LYS A 104 -7.38 -1.65 -11.78
N HIS A 105 -7.50 -1.18 -10.55
CA HIS A 105 -7.92 0.20 -10.27
C HIS A 105 -6.95 1.20 -10.92
N PRO A 106 -7.45 2.35 -11.44
CA PRO A 106 -6.59 3.35 -12.06
C PRO A 106 -5.41 3.79 -11.21
N LEU A 107 -5.56 3.86 -9.88
CA LEU A 107 -4.45 4.17 -9.00
C LEU A 107 -3.28 3.20 -9.20
N TYR A 108 -3.57 1.90 -9.27
CA TYR A 108 -2.50 0.91 -9.42
C TYR A 108 -1.94 0.87 -10.84
N ASN A 109 -2.66 1.35 -11.85
CA ASN A 109 -2.07 1.59 -13.17
C ASN A 109 -0.98 2.65 -13.08
N VAL A 110 -1.25 3.76 -12.39
CA VAL A 110 -0.27 4.83 -12.22
C VAL A 110 0.93 4.36 -11.37
N LEU A 111 0.65 3.70 -10.26
CA LEU A 111 1.72 3.23 -9.34
C LEU A 111 2.68 2.27 -10.03
N THR A 112 2.14 1.25 -10.69
CA THR A 112 2.98 0.21 -11.31
C THR A 112 3.70 0.71 -12.55
N GLN A 113 3.13 1.65 -13.29
CA GLN A 113 3.81 2.27 -14.44
C GLN A 113 4.94 3.18 -13.99
N ALA A 114 4.75 3.93 -12.91
CA ALA A 114 5.77 4.83 -12.40
C ALA A 114 6.95 4.06 -11.79
N GLN A 115 6.68 2.94 -11.12
CA GLN A 115 7.70 2.12 -10.47
C GLN A 115 7.47 0.66 -10.85
N PRO A 116 8.01 0.21 -11.99
CA PRO A 116 7.77 -1.18 -12.43
C PRO A 116 8.56 -2.22 -11.65
N LYS A 117 9.53 -1.82 -10.84
CA LYS A 117 10.34 -2.72 -10.02
C LYS A 117 10.35 -2.27 -8.57
N GLY A 118 10.33 -3.23 -7.64
CA GLY A 118 10.35 -2.94 -6.22
C GLY A 118 11.62 -3.38 -5.53
N VAL A 119 12.01 -2.66 -4.50
CA VAL A 119 13.11 -3.06 -3.60
C VAL A 119 12.70 -4.37 -2.93
N GLY A 120 13.56 -5.38 -3.00
CA GLY A 120 13.30 -6.70 -2.41
C GLY A 120 12.41 -7.62 -3.23
N GLU A 121 12.07 -7.26 -4.48
CA GLU A 121 11.16 -8.05 -5.31
C GLU A 121 11.68 -9.46 -5.60
N GLY A 122 12.97 -9.61 -5.90
CA GLY A 122 13.57 -10.91 -6.21
C GLY A 122 13.37 -11.92 -5.09
N PRO A 123 13.82 -11.63 -3.86
CA PRO A 123 13.59 -12.54 -2.72
C PRO A 123 12.12 -12.84 -2.47
N MET A 124 11.22 -11.87 -2.65
CA MET A 124 9.79 -12.11 -2.46
C MET A 124 9.24 -13.07 -3.50
N ARG A 125 9.65 -12.93 -4.76
CA ARG A 125 9.24 -13.84 -5.82
C ARG A 125 9.72 -15.27 -5.55
N GLU A 126 10.94 -15.43 -5.05
CA GLU A 126 11.48 -16.73 -4.67
C GLU A 126 10.68 -17.34 -3.53
N ARG A 127 10.32 -16.52 -2.54
CA ARG A 127 9.51 -16.95 -1.41
C ARG A 127 8.15 -17.50 -1.86
N LEU A 128 7.47 -16.79 -2.77
CA LEU A 128 6.19 -17.25 -3.31
C LEU A 128 6.36 -18.56 -4.08
N SER A 129 7.39 -18.66 -4.91
CA SER A 129 7.68 -19.90 -5.65
C SER A 129 7.93 -21.07 -4.71
N GLY A 130 8.58 -20.82 -3.59
CA GLY A 130 8.84 -21.84 -2.54
C GLY A 130 7.56 -22.37 -1.91
N TYR A 131 6.48 -21.55 -1.92
CA TYR A 131 5.16 -22.00 -1.46
C TYR A 131 4.30 -22.59 -2.58
N GLY A 132 4.86 -22.78 -3.77
CA GLY A 132 4.10 -23.27 -4.92
C GLY A 132 3.19 -22.24 -5.55
N ILE A 133 3.41 -20.96 -5.28
CA ILE A 133 2.62 -19.86 -5.84
C ILE A 133 3.39 -19.24 -7.00
N LYS A 134 2.75 -19.15 -8.17
CA LYS A 134 3.35 -18.49 -9.33
C LYS A 134 3.20 -16.97 -9.18
N PRO A 135 4.30 -16.21 -9.06
CA PRO A 135 4.20 -14.75 -8.95
C PRO A 135 3.61 -14.13 -10.22
N ASN A 136 2.97 -12.97 -10.06
CA ASN A 136 2.49 -12.19 -11.20
C ASN A 136 3.66 -11.78 -12.10
N PRO A 137 3.39 -11.45 -13.38
CA PRO A 137 4.43 -10.97 -14.28
C PRO A 137 5.15 -9.73 -13.74
N PRO A 138 6.39 -9.46 -14.19
CA PRO A 138 7.10 -8.25 -13.81
C PRO A 138 6.27 -6.99 -14.08
N GLY A 139 6.32 -6.05 -13.14
CA GLY A 139 5.52 -4.83 -13.18
C GLY A 139 4.24 -4.91 -12.38
N GLU A 140 3.59 -6.06 -12.32
CA GLU A 140 2.37 -6.23 -11.53
C GLU A 140 2.68 -6.36 -10.05
N VAL A 141 1.70 -5.99 -9.19
CA VAL A 141 1.81 -6.20 -7.75
C VAL A 141 2.03 -7.67 -7.46
N VAL A 142 3.03 -7.97 -6.64
CA VAL A 142 3.50 -9.34 -6.41
C VAL A 142 2.61 -10.09 -5.44
N TRP A 143 2.19 -9.42 -4.35
CA TRP A 143 1.38 -10.03 -3.30
C TRP A 143 0.76 -8.95 -2.41
N ASN A 144 0.01 -9.36 -1.38
CA ASN A 144 -0.51 -8.43 -0.37
C ASN A 144 0.63 -7.73 0.37
N PHE A 145 0.38 -6.51 0.84
CA PHE A 145 1.31 -5.68 1.61
C PHE A 145 2.51 -5.16 0.81
N GLU A 146 2.38 -5.05 -0.49
CA GLU A 146 3.35 -4.31 -1.30
C GLU A 146 3.16 -2.81 -1.06
N LYS A 147 4.25 -2.04 -1.06
CA LYS A 147 4.22 -0.63 -0.69
C LYS A 147 4.70 0.24 -1.83
N PHE A 148 4.02 1.37 -2.03
CA PHE A 148 4.45 2.42 -2.96
C PHE A 148 4.59 3.71 -2.17
N LEU A 149 5.72 4.40 -2.34
CA LEU A 149 6.00 5.66 -1.66
C LEU A 149 5.77 6.82 -2.61
N VAL A 150 5.00 7.81 -2.16
CA VAL A 150 4.64 9.00 -2.94
C VAL A 150 5.20 10.23 -2.23
N SER A 151 5.89 11.08 -2.99
CA SER A 151 6.48 12.31 -2.47
C SER A 151 5.43 13.36 -2.15
N ARG A 152 5.86 14.46 -1.51
CA ARG A 152 4.95 15.55 -1.13
C ARG A 152 4.30 16.24 -2.32
N ASP A 153 4.86 16.10 -3.52
CA ASP A 153 4.30 16.66 -4.75
C ASP A 153 3.48 15.66 -5.56
N GLY A 154 3.18 14.50 -4.97
CA GLY A 154 2.27 13.53 -5.57
C GLY A 154 2.90 12.57 -6.57
N ARG A 155 4.21 12.47 -6.63
CA ARG A 155 4.91 11.59 -7.55
C ARG A 155 5.30 10.30 -6.86
N VAL A 156 5.15 9.18 -7.56
CA VAL A 156 5.56 7.86 -7.05
C VAL A 156 7.07 7.75 -7.17
N VAL A 157 7.77 7.66 -6.05
CA VAL A 157 9.23 7.73 -6.02
C VAL A 157 9.91 6.40 -5.73
N GLU A 158 9.21 5.46 -5.08
CA GLU A 158 9.79 4.17 -4.75
C GLU A 158 8.72 3.11 -4.54
N ARG A 159 9.14 1.84 -4.64
CA ARG A 159 8.27 0.68 -4.46
C ARG A 159 9.01 -0.37 -3.66
N PHE A 160 8.32 -1.02 -2.73
CA PHE A 160 8.92 -2.02 -1.83
C PHE A 160 8.11 -3.31 -1.87
N ALA A 161 8.81 -4.44 -1.94
CA ALA A 161 8.18 -5.75 -1.99
C ALA A 161 7.32 -6.03 -0.74
N PRO A 162 6.35 -6.96 -0.85
CA PRO A 162 5.44 -7.27 0.25
C PRO A 162 6.11 -7.60 1.57
N ASP A 163 7.22 -8.34 1.56
CA ASP A 163 7.91 -8.75 2.79
C ASP A 163 8.92 -7.74 3.31
N VAL A 164 9.03 -6.57 2.67
CA VAL A 164 9.77 -5.43 3.24
C VAL A 164 8.87 -4.78 4.28
N VAL A 165 9.16 -5.05 5.55
CA VAL A 165 8.30 -4.60 6.65
C VAL A 165 8.45 -3.11 6.93
N ALA A 166 7.48 -2.54 7.68
CA ALA A 166 7.43 -1.10 7.90
C ALA A 166 8.68 -0.55 8.60
N ASN A 167 9.32 -1.33 9.47
CA ASN A 167 10.53 -0.91 10.16
C ASN A 167 11.83 -1.32 9.46
N ASP A 168 11.76 -1.80 8.23
CA ASP A 168 12.96 -2.09 7.43
C ASP A 168 13.73 -0.78 7.22
N PRO A 169 15.06 -0.78 7.49
CA PRO A 169 15.85 0.44 7.33
C PRO A 169 15.76 1.09 5.94
N ARG A 170 15.62 0.28 4.89
CA ARG A 170 15.48 0.80 3.52
C ARG A 170 14.20 1.61 3.35
N LEU A 171 13.10 1.12 3.92
CA LEU A 171 11.81 1.81 3.86
C LEU A 171 11.81 3.05 4.75
N LEU A 172 12.31 2.93 5.99
CA LEU A 172 12.37 4.06 6.91
C LEU A 172 13.24 5.20 6.36
N ALA A 173 14.41 4.86 5.78
CA ALA A 173 15.28 5.87 5.19
C ALA A 173 14.60 6.59 4.02
N ALA A 174 13.86 5.86 3.19
CA ALA A 174 13.15 6.47 2.07
C ALA A 174 12.04 7.40 2.56
N ILE A 175 11.28 6.99 3.56
CA ILE A 175 10.23 7.82 4.16
C ILE A 175 10.84 9.10 4.74
N ASP A 176 11.90 8.97 5.54
CA ASP A 176 12.52 10.12 6.19
C ASP A 176 13.11 11.10 5.17
N ARG A 177 13.69 10.58 4.08
CA ARG A 177 14.19 11.41 2.98
C ARG A 177 13.06 12.24 2.36
N GLU A 178 11.92 11.62 2.10
CA GLU A 178 10.79 12.33 1.51
C GLU A 178 10.14 13.31 2.49
N LEU A 179 10.11 12.98 3.77
CA LEU A 179 9.58 13.89 4.79
C LEU A 179 10.45 15.13 4.93
N ALA A 180 11.77 15.00 4.76
CA ALA A 180 12.72 16.12 4.82
C ALA A 180 12.70 17.00 3.57
N ALA A 181 12.22 16.47 2.44
CA ALA A 181 12.12 17.21 1.18
C ALA A 181 10.91 18.15 1.21
N HIS A 182 11.04 19.34 0.63
CA HIS A 182 9.97 20.35 0.59
C HIS A 182 9.61 20.76 -0.82
#